data_c4105db29303516dbcb5ad6732e3d0d7
#
_entry.id   c4105db29303516dbcb5ad6732e3d0d7
#
_cell.length_a   1.000
_cell.length_b   1.000
_cell.length_c   1.000
_cell.angle_alpha   90.00
_cell.angle_beta   90.00
_cell.angle_gamma   90.00
#
_symmetry.space_group_name_H-M   'P 1'
#
loop_
_entity.id
_entity.type
_entity.pdbx_description
1 polymer ?
#
loop_
_entity_poly.entity_id
_entity_poly.type
_entity_poly.pdbx_seq_one_letter_code
_entity_poly.pdbx_strand_id
1 'polypeptide(L)'
;MSKKLQVARIAEQTGLSLSTVSRVLAGKANTSEKARRRVRECAKALGVLEDMAAGRLLLNSLVVFAPRRAFDERSDIFYYRVIQSINKALEPHEVRLRYCALEENDADANLFLARMNDPQTEAALLLGIDDPHIHDLACDVGKPCVLINCRDRKMRLPAVTPDHRAIGENAARYLFEMGHREVLNVLCLRRYTMELRLAGIRDAWEAQNLAFDETRHLLTAPDFSARGSEALVTRFLEETPAAALPGALLVGGDFMAAGAVKGLQNAGLRVPQDISVMSIDAFNLAAIEDVPLTAVHVPRDALGEEAVLMLQQRLIRPQAAVGTLLLNGTLDVRESVRRVRPGRGSASVQRDGLYD
;
A
#
# COMPACT_ATOMS: atom_id res chain seq x y z
N MET A 1 6.17 31.46 -23.38
CA MET A 1 7.36 31.47 -24.29
C MET A 1 7.43 30.19 -25.08
N SER A 2 7.91 30.20 -26.33
CA SER A 2 8.02 28.97 -27.09
C SER A 2 9.13 28.04 -26.50
N LYS A 3 8.90 26.74 -26.54
CA LYS A 3 9.83 25.72 -26.03
C LYS A 3 11.26 25.88 -26.61
N LYS A 4 11.35 26.32 -27.85
CA LYS A 4 12.62 26.59 -28.55
C LYS A 4 13.40 27.76 -27.94
N LEU A 5 12.72 28.82 -27.49
CA LEU A 5 13.32 30.01 -26.86
C LEU A 5 13.86 29.68 -25.46
N GLN A 6 13.14 28.82 -24.72
CA GLN A 6 13.56 28.34 -23.39
C GLN A 6 14.83 27.46 -23.47
N VAL A 7 14.91 26.56 -24.47
CA VAL A 7 16.11 25.74 -24.69
C VAL A 7 17.32 26.63 -25.03
N ALA A 8 17.15 27.66 -25.86
CA ALA A 8 18.21 28.58 -26.21
C ALA A 8 18.73 29.36 -24.99
N ARG A 9 17.82 29.83 -24.14
CA ARG A 9 18.18 30.57 -22.91
C ARG A 9 18.94 29.70 -21.91
N ILE A 10 18.52 28.45 -21.75
CA ILE A 10 19.22 27.48 -20.88
C ILE A 10 20.61 27.17 -21.46
N ALA A 11 20.73 27.00 -22.76
CA ALA A 11 22.03 26.75 -23.44
C ALA A 11 23.00 27.90 -23.21
N GLU A 12 22.55 29.16 -23.36
CA GLU A 12 23.33 30.34 -23.12
C GLU A 12 23.81 30.44 -21.66
N GLN A 13 22.92 30.28 -20.68
CA GLN A 13 23.25 30.35 -19.25
C GLN A 13 24.13 29.20 -18.76
N THR A 14 23.99 28.04 -19.36
CA THR A 14 24.78 26.87 -18.97
C THR A 14 26.07 26.70 -19.75
N GLY A 15 26.27 27.47 -20.86
CA GLY A 15 27.40 27.31 -21.76
C GLY A 15 27.41 25.94 -22.47
N LEU A 16 26.26 25.29 -22.58
CA LEU A 16 26.10 24.00 -23.25
C LEU A 16 25.47 24.18 -24.64
N SER A 17 25.72 23.23 -25.55
CA SER A 17 25.07 23.29 -26.87
C SER A 17 23.56 23.09 -26.78
N LEU A 18 22.80 23.68 -27.70
CA LEU A 18 21.36 23.48 -27.83
C LEU A 18 20.98 21.99 -27.88
N SER A 19 21.77 21.17 -28.56
CA SER A 19 21.54 19.73 -28.65
C SER A 19 21.75 19.02 -27.31
N THR A 20 22.74 19.45 -26.51
CA THR A 20 22.95 18.90 -25.16
C THR A 20 21.81 19.26 -24.24
N VAL A 21 21.39 20.54 -24.23
CA VAL A 21 20.23 20.98 -23.42
C VAL A 21 18.96 20.24 -23.83
N SER A 22 18.69 20.15 -25.13
CA SER A 22 17.52 19.40 -25.65
C SER A 22 17.54 17.93 -25.26
N ARG A 23 18.72 17.26 -25.31
CA ARG A 23 18.85 15.86 -24.89
C ARG A 23 18.61 15.70 -23.38
N VAL A 24 19.16 16.59 -22.55
CA VAL A 24 18.93 16.56 -21.10
C VAL A 24 17.46 16.73 -20.79
N LEU A 25 16.80 17.71 -21.38
CA LEU A 25 15.38 17.97 -21.19
C LEU A 25 14.48 16.88 -21.79
N ALA A 26 15.01 16.13 -22.77
CA ALA A 26 14.37 14.96 -23.32
C ALA A 26 14.66 13.68 -22.53
N GLY A 27 15.43 13.74 -21.43
CA GLY A 27 15.77 12.57 -20.60
C GLY A 27 16.69 11.56 -21.26
N LYS A 28 17.43 11.93 -22.34
CA LYS A 28 18.27 10.97 -23.07
C LYS A 28 19.54 10.61 -22.30
N ALA A 29 19.85 9.32 -22.21
CA ALA A 29 20.95 8.75 -21.41
C ALA A 29 22.36 9.23 -21.80
N ASN A 30 22.58 9.64 -23.04
CA ASN A 30 23.90 10.04 -23.58
C ASN A 30 24.31 11.48 -23.25
N THR A 31 24.13 11.89 -22.00
CA THR A 31 24.57 13.22 -21.51
C THR A 31 25.29 13.06 -20.17
N SER A 32 26.38 13.83 -19.96
CA SER A 32 27.11 13.74 -18.70
C SER A 32 26.27 14.20 -17.52
N GLU A 33 26.48 13.62 -16.35
CA GLU A 33 25.79 13.98 -15.12
C GLU A 33 25.97 15.47 -14.78
N LYS A 34 27.17 16.01 -14.98
CA LYS A 34 27.48 17.42 -14.81
C LYS A 34 26.62 18.31 -15.71
N ALA A 35 26.44 17.95 -16.98
CA ALA A 35 25.60 18.69 -17.91
C ALA A 35 24.12 18.62 -17.49
N ARG A 36 23.65 17.44 -17.08
CA ARG A 36 22.28 17.26 -16.61
C ARG A 36 21.96 18.12 -15.38
N ARG A 37 22.84 18.11 -14.38
CA ARG A 37 22.68 18.93 -13.18
C ARG A 37 22.61 20.40 -13.55
N ARG A 38 23.55 20.94 -14.35
CA ARG A 38 23.57 22.34 -14.78
C ARG A 38 22.31 22.75 -15.53
N VAL A 39 21.82 21.93 -16.45
CA VAL A 39 20.59 22.20 -17.20
C VAL A 39 19.37 22.23 -16.28
N ARG A 40 19.26 21.27 -15.36
CA ARG A 40 18.13 21.21 -14.40
C ARG A 40 18.14 22.41 -13.45
N GLU A 41 19.28 22.76 -12.87
CA GLU A 41 19.43 23.90 -11.99
C GLU A 41 19.05 25.22 -12.71
N CYS A 42 19.52 25.39 -13.95
CA CYS A 42 19.19 26.53 -14.75
C CYS A 42 17.68 26.57 -15.13
N ALA A 43 17.13 25.46 -15.59
CA ALA A 43 15.70 25.39 -15.94
C ALA A 43 14.81 25.63 -14.72
N LYS A 44 15.23 25.19 -13.55
CA LYS A 44 14.56 25.45 -12.27
C LYS A 44 14.62 26.93 -11.90
N ALA A 45 15.80 27.54 -11.99
CA ALA A 45 15.98 28.98 -11.72
C ALA A 45 15.15 29.87 -12.66
N LEU A 46 14.95 29.42 -13.89
CA LEU A 46 14.11 30.09 -14.88
C LEU A 46 12.60 29.80 -14.74
N GLY A 47 12.19 28.93 -13.83
CA GLY A 47 10.78 28.53 -13.64
C GLY A 47 10.15 27.76 -14.82
N VAL A 48 10.96 27.21 -15.72
CA VAL A 48 10.48 26.54 -16.95
C VAL A 48 10.60 25.01 -16.90
N LEU A 49 11.05 24.47 -15.79
CA LEU A 49 11.29 23.04 -15.65
C LEU A 49 10.00 22.22 -15.80
N GLU A 50 8.89 22.68 -15.24
CA GLU A 50 7.57 22.02 -15.35
C GLU A 50 7.08 21.94 -16.81
N ASP A 51 7.12 23.07 -17.50
CA ASP A 51 6.67 23.15 -18.90
C ASP A 51 7.52 22.26 -19.83
N MET A 52 8.78 22.06 -19.46
CA MET A 52 9.76 21.34 -20.29
C MET A 52 9.86 19.85 -19.95
N ALA A 53 9.51 19.45 -18.75
CA ALA A 53 9.52 18.05 -18.32
C ALA A 53 8.52 17.19 -19.11
N ALA A 54 7.45 17.79 -19.65
CA ALA A 54 6.52 17.17 -20.62
C ALA A 54 6.13 15.72 -20.30
N GLY A 55 5.88 15.40 -19.01
CA GLY A 55 5.52 14.07 -18.56
C GLY A 55 6.69 13.07 -18.44
N ARG A 56 7.94 13.49 -18.64
CA ARG A 56 9.11 12.60 -18.51
C ARG A 56 9.78 12.74 -17.17
N LEU A 57 10.20 11.61 -16.61
CA LEU A 57 10.98 11.57 -15.38
C LEU A 57 12.36 12.20 -15.63
N LEU A 58 12.73 13.20 -14.82
CA LEU A 58 13.99 13.94 -14.96
C LEU A 58 15.16 13.27 -14.21
N LEU A 59 15.23 11.96 -14.24
CA LEU A 59 16.34 11.18 -13.67
C LEU A 59 16.69 10.03 -14.59
N ASN A 60 17.89 9.45 -14.42
CA ASN A 60 18.38 8.35 -15.25
C ASN A 60 18.59 7.07 -14.45
N SER A 61 18.59 7.16 -13.13
CA SER A 61 18.79 6.00 -12.28
C SER A 61 18.02 6.14 -10.99
N LEU A 62 17.31 5.08 -10.66
CA LEU A 62 16.45 4.92 -9.49
C LEU A 62 16.83 3.62 -8.79
N VAL A 63 16.86 3.64 -7.46
CA VAL A 63 16.93 2.43 -6.64
C VAL A 63 15.61 2.18 -5.94
N VAL A 64 15.13 0.94 -5.96
CA VAL A 64 13.98 0.48 -5.18
C VAL A 64 14.49 -0.40 -4.05
N PHE A 65 14.29 0.04 -2.83
CA PHE A 65 14.50 -0.74 -1.63
C PHE A 65 13.20 -1.44 -1.25
N ALA A 66 13.25 -2.74 -1.01
CA ALA A 66 12.09 -3.53 -0.63
C ALA A 66 12.50 -4.75 0.19
N PRO A 67 11.61 -5.35 0.99
CA PRO A 67 11.87 -6.62 1.64
C PRO A 67 12.18 -7.72 0.62
N ARG A 68 13.10 -8.64 0.98
CA ARG A 68 13.52 -9.72 0.07
C ARG A 68 12.34 -10.48 -0.55
N ARG A 69 11.28 -10.73 0.24
CA ARG A 69 10.09 -11.42 -0.24
C ARG A 69 9.34 -10.68 -1.37
N ALA A 70 9.48 -9.37 -1.48
CA ALA A 70 8.83 -8.55 -2.51
C ALA A 70 9.30 -8.88 -3.94
N PHE A 71 10.43 -9.57 -4.09
CA PHE A 71 10.99 -9.95 -5.39
C PHE A 71 10.54 -11.33 -5.86
N ASP A 72 9.71 -12.03 -5.10
CA ASP A 72 9.17 -13.35 -5.44
C ASP A 72 7.64 -13.36 -5.26
N GLU A 73 6.91 -13.59 -6.36
CA GLU A 73 5.44 -13.61 -6.39
C GLU A 73 4.84 -14.64 -5.43
N ARG A 74 5.54 -15.76 -5.21
CA ARG A 74 5.08 -16.83 -4.31
C ARG A 74 5.25 -16.47 -2.83
N SER A 75 6.22 -15.61 -2.54
CA SER A 75 6.52 -15.16 -1.17
C SER A 75 5.68 -13.96 -0.74
N ASP A 76 5.44 -13.02 -1.66
CA ASP A 76 4.62 -11.83 -1.39
C ASP A 76 4.06 -11.23 -2.69
N ILE A 77 2.90 -11.69 -3.08
CA ILE A 77 2.23 -11.24 -4.30
C ILE A 77 1.89 -9.72 -4.24
N PHE A 78 1.61 -9.17 -3.04
CA PHE A 78 1.26 -7.75 -2.91
C PHE A 78 2.42 -6.86 -3.33
N TYR A 79 3.59 -7.03 -2.71
CA TYR A 79 4.76 -6.21 -3.04
C TYR A 79 5.32 -6.54 -4.42
N TYR A 80 5.25 -7.81 -4.83
CA TYR A 80 5.63 -8.18 -6.20
C TYR A 80 4.84 -7.39 -7.23
N ARG A 81 3.51 -7.28 -7.08
CA ARG A 81 2.65 -6.49 -7.99
C ARG A 81 2.96 -5.00 -7.94
N VAL A 82 3.26 -4.45 -6.78
CA VAL A 82 3.71 -3.05 -6.67
C VAL A 82 5.02 -2.83 -7.44
N ILE A 83 5.98 -3.77 -7.35
CA ILE A 83 7.22 -3.71 -8.14
C ILE A 83 6.92 -3.76 -9.65
N GLN A 84 6.00 -4.62 -10.09
CA GLN A 84 5.58 -4.67 -11.50
C GLN A 84 4.95 -3.35 -11.96
N SER A 85 4.15 -2.73 -11.10
CA SER A 85 3.54 -1.43 -11.36
C SER A 85 4.60 -0.31 -11.48
N ILE A 86 5.62 -0.31 -10.61
CA ILE A 86 6.76 0.62 -10.73
C ILE A 86 7.48 0.42 -12.07
N ASN A 87 7.76 -0.83 -12.46
CA ASN A 87 8.39 -1.15 -13.74
C ASN A 87 7.58 -0.58 -14.91
N LYS A 88 6.27 -0.86 -14.93
CA LYS A 88 5.34 -0.39 -15.96
C LYS A 88 5.30 1.14 -16.03
N ALA A 89 5.23 1.81 -14.88
CA ALA A 89 5.24 3.28 -14.82
C ALA A 89 6.55 3.89 -15.33
N LEU A 90 7.67 3.18 -15.21
CA LEU A 90 8.98 3.62 -15.68
C LEU A 90 9.28 3.24 -17.13
N GLU A 91 8.52 2.33 -17.72
CA GLU A 91 8.74 1.82 -19.09
C GLU A 91 8.82 2.94 -20.16
N PRO A 92 7.99 4.01 -20.11
CA PRO A 92 8.11 5.14 -21.03
C PRO A 92 9.35 6.01 -20.82
N HIS A 93 10.10 5.77 -19.74
CA HIS A 93 11.23 6.58 -19.31
C HIS A 93 12.54 5.79 -19.47
N GLU A 94 13.58 6.42 -19.98
CA GLU A 94 14.92 5.82 -20.09
C GLU A 94 15.63 5.83 -18.71
N VAL A 95 15.03 5.17 -17.69
CA VAL A 95 15.54 5.13 -16.31
C VAL A 95 16.16 3.77 -16.03
N ARG A 96 17.40 3.77 -15.53
CA ARG A 96 18.05 2.56 -15.03
C ARG A 96 17.49 2.24 -13.65
N LEU A 97 16.70 1.18 -13.55
CA LEU A 97 16.15 0.71 -12.30
C LEU A 97 17.07 -0.32 -11.66
N ARG A 98 17.34 -0.16 -10.38
CA ARG A 98 18.11 -1.10 -9.55
C ARG A 98 17.27 -1.48 -8.34
N TYR A 99 17.45 -2.70 -7.88
CA TYR A 99 16.76 -3.23 -6.72
C TYR A 99 17.76 -3.53 -5.60
N CYS A 100 17.36 -3.27 -4.36
CA CYS A 100 18.13 -3.59 -3.17
C CYS A 100 17.20 -4.18 -2.11
N ALA A 101 17.46 -5.42 -1.69
CA ALA A 101 16.73 -6.03 -0.60
C ALA A 101 17.18 -5.41 0.73
N LEU A 102 16.20 -4.96 1.51
CA LEU A 102 16.36 -4.54 2.91
C LEU A 102 15.28 -5.22 3.75
N GLU A 103 15.52 -5.40 5.04
CA GLU A 103 14.46 -5.84 5.95
C GLU A 103 13.49 -4.70 6.26
N GLU A 104 12.25 -5.04 6.64
CA GLU A 104 11.21 -4.04 6.97
C GLU A 104 11.57 -3.20 8.18
N ASN A 105 12.17 -3.83 9.19
CA ASN A 105 12.68 -3.25 10.44
C ASN A 105 14.09 -3.79 10.64
N ASP A 106 14.91 -3.10 11.43
CA ASP A 106 16.33 -3.43 11.66
C ASP A 106 17.11 -3.59 10.35
N ALA A 107 16.81 -2.71 9.40
CA ALA A 107 17.40 -2.73 8.05
C ALA A 107 18.90 -2.38 8.10
N ASP A 108 19.69 -2.99 7.19
CA ASP A 108 21.11 -2.71 7.07
C ASP A 108 21.37 -1.27 6.60
N ALA A 109 21.64 -0.38 7.54
CA ALA A 109 21.93 1.03 7.32
C ALA A 109 23.18 1.24 6.44
N ASN A 110 24.20 0.39 6.56
CA ASN A 110 25.42 0.51 5.75
C ASN A 110 25.13 0.15 4.30
N LEU A 111 24.35 -0.90 4.07
CA LEU A 111 23.91 -1.27 2.72
C LEU A 111 23.06 -0.17 2.11
N PHE A 112 22.10 0.40 2.87
CA PHE A 112 21.30 1.53 2.42
C PHE A 112 22.18 2.72 2.01
N LEU A 113 23.09 3.17 2.89
CA LEU A 113 23.98 4.28 2.60
C LEU A 113 24.93 4.00 1.44
N ALA A 114 25.47 2.79 1.33
CA ALA A 114 26.33 2.41 0.20
C ALA A 114 25.58 2.54 -1.14
N ARG A 115 24.31 2.16 -1.18
CA ARG A 115 23.46 2.30 -2.38
C ARG A 115 23.04 3.74 -2.65
N MET A 116 22.71 4.50 -1.62
CA MET A 116 22.30 5.89 -1.76
C MET A 116 23.48 6.82 -2.10
N ASN A 117 24.68 6.56 -1.57
CA ASN A 117 25.87 7.36 -1.85
C ASN A 117 26.53 7.00 -3.19
N ASP A 118 26.11 5.90 -3.84
CA ASP A 118 26.54 5.60 -5.19
C ASP A 118 26.27 6.81 -6.12
N PRO A 119 27.28 7.34 -6.84
CA PRO A 119 27.09 8.46 -7.76
C PRO A 119 26.04 8.20 -8.85
N GLN A 120 25.80 6.95 -9.17
CA GLN A 120 24.78 6.55 -10.14
C GLN A 120 23.36 6.51 -9.55
N THR A 121 23.16 6.65 -8.23
CA THR A 121 21.83 6.72 -7.64
C THR A 121 21.36 8.17 -7.59
N GLU A 122 20.31 8.50 -8.31
CA GLU A 122 19.76 9.87 -8.34
C GLU A 122 18.54 10.03 -7.40
N ALA A 123 17.79 8.94 -7.16
CA ALA A 123 16.59 8.93 -6.30
C ALA A 123 16.31 7.52 -5.78
N ALA A 124 15.37 7.40 -4.85
CA ALA A 124 14.95 6.12 -4.29
C ALA A 124 13.42 6.01 -4.10
N LEU A 125 12.93 4.77 -4.20
CA LEU A 125 11.64 4.34 -3.70
C LEU A 125 11.87 3.35 -2.57
N LEU A 126 11.21 3.55 -1.42
CA LEU A 126 11.27 2.66 -0.26
C LEU A 126 9.93 1.95 -0.12
N LEU A 127 9.87 0.70 -0.54
CA LEU A 127 8.66 -0.12 -0.54
C LEU A 127 8.59 -0.96 0.73
N GLY A 128 7.63 -0.65 1.59
CA GLY A 128 7.36 -1.45 2.79
C GLY A 128 8.47 -1.45 3.84
N ILE A 129 9.36 -0.51 3.81
CA ILE A 129 10.43 -0.34 4.81
C ILE A 129 9.90 0.57 5.92
N ASP A 130 9.62 0.00 7.09
CA ASP A 130 9.04 0.72 8.24
C ASP A 130 10.11 1.19 9.24
N ASP A 131 11.38 1.00 8.94
CA ASP A 131 12.52 1.32 9.81
C ASP A 131 12.71 2.85 9.94
N PRO A 132 12.53 3.44 11.16
CA PRO A 132 12.68 4.87 11.34
C PRO A 132 14.12 5.38 11.13
N HIS A 133 15.13 4.53 11.37
CA HIS A 133 16.53 4.89 11.14
C HIS A 133 16.83 5.03 9.65
N ILE A 134 16.29 4.12 8.82
CA ILE A 134 16.39 4.26 7.34
C ILE A 134 15.68 5.51 6.85
N HIS A 135 14.54 5.88 7.45
CA HIS A 135 13.84 7.12 7.08
C HIS A 135 14.67 8.37 7.46
N ASP A 136 15.36 8.36 8.63
CA ASP A 136 16.28 9.43 9.01
C ASP A 136 17.41 9.56 7.98
N LEU A 137 18.07 8.46 7.66
CA LEU A 137 19.16 8.42 6.67
C LEU A 137 18.69 8.87 5.27
N ALA A 138 17.48 8.49 4.85
CA ALA A 138 16.91 8.91 3.57
C ALA A 138 16.71 10.44 3.49
N CYS A 139 16.36 11.07 4.61
CA CYS A 139 16.29 12.53 4.71
C CYS A 139 17.68 13.16 4.65
N ASP A 140 18.66 12.61 5.38
CA ASP A 140 20.00 13.17 5.52
C ASP A 140 20.83 13.10 4.23
N VAL A 141 20.62 12.05 3.42
CA VAL A 141 21.30 11.90 2.11
C VAL A 141 20.90 13.00 1.13
N GLY A 142 19.74 13.62 1.32
CA GLY A 142 19.28 14.76 0.50
C GLY A 142 18.92 14.41 -0.96
N LYS A 143 18.82 13.11 -1.30
CA LYS A 143 18.31 12.67 -2.61
C LYS A 143 16.79 12.46 -2.54
N PRO A 144 16.04 12.70 -3.62
CA PRO A 144 14.60 12.48 -3.64
C PRO A 144 14.27 11.03 -3.27
N CYS A 145 13.44 10.86 -2.23
CA CYS A 145 12.94 9.59 -1.77
C CYS A 145 11.42 9.64 -1.64
N VAL A 146 10.73 8.56 -2.04
CA VAL A 146 9.28 8.38 -1.85
C VAL A 146 9.05 7.04 -1.15
N LEU A 147 8.22 7.06 -0.12
CA LEU A 147 7.80 5.88 0.61
C LEU A 147 6.58 5.24 -0.07
N ILE A 148 6.54 3.91 -0.11
CA ILE A 148 5.40 3.15 -0.65
C ILE A 148 4.94 2.16 0.41
N ASN A 149 3.67 2.25 0.79
CA ASN A 149 3.05 1.39 1.81
C ASN A 149 3.81 1.37 3.15
N CYS A 150 4.39 2.50 3.50
CA CYS A 150 5.00 2.81 4.80
C CYS A 150 4.95 4.33 5.03
N ARG A 151 5.30 4.79 6.22
CA ARG A 151 5.19 6.21 6.57
C ARG A 151 6.33 6.66 7.47
N ASP A 152 6.96 7.79 7.15
CA ASP A 152 7.86 8.48 8.08
C ASP A 152 7.05 9.10 9.23
N ARG A 153 7.27 8.63 10.46
CA ARG A 153 6.60 9.16 11.66
C ARG A 153 6.94 10.63 11.93
N LYS A 154 8.06 11.13 11.41
CA LYS A 154 8.49 12.53 11.51
C LYS A 154 7.95 13.40 10.36
N MET A 155 7.17 12.84 9.43
CA MET A 155 6.48 13.53 8.33
C MET A 155 7.42 14.31 7.39
N ARG A 156 8.63 13.85 7.16
CA ARG A 156 9.65 14.50 6.32
C ARG A 156 9.73 13.92 4.91
N LEU A 157 9.32 12.66 4.73
CA LEU A 157 9.33 11.96 3.45
C LEU A 157 7.92 11.85 2.88
N PRO A 158 7.75 12.11 1.56
CA PRO A 158 6.48 11.90 0.90
C PRO A 158 6.17 10.40 0.80
N ALA A 159 4.89 10.06 0.87
CA ALA A 159 4.45 8.68 0.86
C ALA A 159 3.22 8.46 -0.01
N VAL A 160 3.12 7.27 -0.62
CA VAL A 160 1.91 6.75 -1.25
C VAL A 160 1.55 5.45 -0.54
N THR A 161 0.34 5.35 -0.03
CA THR A 161 -0.10 4.20 0.74
C THR A 161 -1.60 3.94 0.54
N PRO A 162 -2.08 2.70 0.63
CA PRO A 162 -3.50 2.46 0.78
C PRO A 162 -4.04 3.19 2.01
N ASP A 163 -5.27 3.68 1.96
CA ASP A 163 -5.96 4.13 3.17
C ASP A 163 -6.38 2.90 3.99
N HIS A 164 -5.43 2.36 4.73
CA HIS A 164 -5.65 1.14 5.52
C HIS A 164 -6.78 1.27 6.54
N ARG A 165 -6.97 2.47 7.12
CA ARG A 165 -8.05 2.71 8.08
C ARG A 165 -9.40 2.66 7.39
N ALA A 166 -9.59 3.41 6.30
CA ALA A 166 -10.83 3.39 5.54
C ALA A 166 -11.12 2.01 4.92
N ILE A 167 -10.09 1.28 4.50
CA ILE A 167 -10.20 -0.09 3.98
C ILE A 167 -10.71 -1.05 5.07
N GLY A 168 -10.15 -0.99 6.27
CA GLY A 168 -10.59 -1.80 7.41
C GLY A 168 -12.03 -1.48 7.84
N GLU A 169 -12.36 -0.19 7.91
CA GLU A 169 -13.70 0.30 8.22
C GLU A 169 -14.72 -0.19 7.17
N ASN A 170 -14.42 -0.03 5.89
CA ASN A 170 -15.29 -0.44 4.80
C ASN A 170 -15.57 -1.96 4.83
N ALA A 171 -14.54 -2.78 5.09
CA ALA A 171 -14.69 -4.23 5.17
C ALA A 171 -15.62 -4.63 6.34
N ALA A 172 -15.40 -4.10 7.53
CA ALA A 172 -16.23 -4.42 8.69
C ALA A 172 -17.67 -3.87 8.53
N ARG A 173 -17.81 -2.65 8.02
CA ARG A 173 -19.13 -2.04 7.73
C ARG A 173 -19.96 -2.90 6.79
N TYR A 174 -19.35 -3.42 5.71
CA TYR A 174 -20.06 -4.30 4.77
C TYR A 174 -20.61 -5.57 5.47
N LEU A 175 -19.85 -6.21 6.35
CA LEU A 175 -20.34 -7.35 7.12
C LEU A 175 -21.53 -6.98 8.02
N PHE A 176 -21.51 -5.80 8.64
CA PHE A 176 -22.63 -5.30 9.43
C PHE A 176 -23.86 -5.00 8.56
N GLU A 177 -23.70 -4.44 7.36
CA GLU A 177 -24.77 -4.22 6.38
C GLU A 177 -25.38 -5.55 5.89
N MET A 178 -24.57 -6.62 5.84
CA MET A 178 -25.04 -7.97 5.57
C MET A 178 -25.76 -8.64 6.78
N GLY A 179 -25.84 -7.95 7.91
CA GLY A 179 -26.59 -8.38 9.10
C GLY A 179 -25.76 -9.12 10.14
N HIS A 180 -24.46 -9.30 9.93
CA HIS A 180 -23.57 -9.88 10.95
C HIS A 180 -23.43 -8.92 12.14
N ARG A 181 -23.30 -9.47 13.35
CA ARG A 181 -23.09 -8.69 14.59
C ARG A 181 -21.91 -9.24 15.40
N GLU A 182 -21.59 -10.50 15.21
CA GLU A 182 -20.43 -11.18 15.78
C GLU A 182 -19.47 -11.47 14.62
N VAL A 183 -18.41 -10.67 14.52
CA VAL A 183 -17.37 -10.78 13.48
C VAL A 183 -16.05 -11.03 14.16
N LEU A 184 -15.39 -12.15 13.82
CA LEU A 184 -14.04 -12.45 14.27
C LEU A 184 -13.04 -11.93 13.23
N ASN A 185 -12.10 -11.11 13.68
CA ASN A 185 -11.06 -10.55 12.83
C ASN A 185 -9.78 -11.37 12.96
N VAL A 186 -9.24 -11.83 11.84
CA VAL A 186 -7.99 -12.60 11.78
C VAL A 186 -6.93 -11.72 11.11
N LEU A 187 -6.03 -11.11 11.90
CA LEU A 187 -5.08 -10.10 11.46
C LEU A 187 -3.64 -10.46 11.86
N CYS A 188 -2.68 -10.09 11.04
CA CYS A 188 -1.26 -10.08 11.41
C CYS A 188 -0.83 -8.63 11.70
N LEU A 189 -0.65 -8.28 12.97
CA LEU A 189 -0.35 -6.90 13.41
C LEU A 189 1.15 -6.56 13.40
N ARG A 190 1.95 -7.25 12.59
CA ARG A 190 3.41 -7.05 12.53
C ARG A 190 3.82 -5.66 12.03
N ARG A 191 2.94 -4.98 11.29
CA ARG A 191 3.22 -3.70 10.66
C ARG A 191 2.22 -2.63 11.08
N TYR A 192 2.69 -1.40 11.18
CA TYR A 192 1.85 -0.22 11.46
C TYR A 192 0.64 -0.10 10.52
N THR A 193 0.79 -0.45 9.25
CA THR A 193 -0.32 -0.45 8.28
C THR A 193 -1.46 -1.40 8.66
N MET A 194 -1.14 -2.50 9.34
CA MET A 194 -2.15 -3.46 9.83
C MET A 194 -2.84 -2.96 11.10
N GLU A 195 -2.11 -2.24 11.95
CA GLU A 195 -2.73 -1.53 13.10
C GLU A 195 -3.75 -0.49 12.62
N LEU A 196 -3.49 0.20 11.51
CA LEU A 196 -4.46 1.11 10.90
C LEU A 196 -5.70 0.37 10.38
N ARG A 197 -5.55 -0.84 9.79
CA ARG A 197 -6.73 -1.66 9.40
C ARG A 197 -7.57 -2.01 10.62
N LEU A 198 -6.94 -2.44 11.71
CA LEU A 198 -7.64 -2.73 12.96
C LEU A 198 -8.34 -1.49 13.53
N ALA A 199 -7.69 -0.32 13.48
CA ALA A 199 -8.31 0.93 13.92
C ALA A 199 -9.60 1.23 13.12
N GLY A 200 -9.56 1.08 11.79
CA GLY A 200 -10.76 1.25 10.95
C GLY A 200 -11.86 0.22 11.23
N ILE A 201 -11.48 -1.04 11.49
CA ILE A 201 -12.43 -2.07 11.92
C ILE A 201 -13.13 -1.62 13.20
N ARG A 202 -12.38 -1.11 14.20
CA ARG A 202 -12.96 -0.59 15.46
C ARG A 202 -13.90 0.60 15.22
N ASP A 203 -13.55 1.50 14.30
CA ASP A 203 -14.42 2.63 13.92
C ASP A 203 -15.78 2.12 13.39
N ALA A 204 -15.77 1.05 12.57
CA ALA A 204 -17.01 0.44 12.08
C ALA A 204 -17.85 -0.21 13.18
N TRP A 205 -17.23 -0.83 14.20
CA TRP A 205 -17.93 -1.35 15.38
C TRP A 205 -18.57 -0.24 16.18
N GLU A 206 -17.84 0.84 16.46
CA GLU A 206 -18.32 2.01 17.15
C GLU A 206 -19.52 2.66 16.42
N ALA A 207 -19.42 2.80 15.10
CA ALA A 207 -20.50 3.34 14.26
C ALA A 207 -21.79 2.51 14.32
N GLN A 208 -21.71 1.22 14.68
CA GLN A 208 -22.87 0.35 14.90
C GLN A 208 -23.33 0.31 16.38
N ASN A 209 -22.71 1.11 17.25
CA ASN A 209 -22.90 1.05 18.71
C ASN A 209 -22.62 -0.35 19.29
N LEU A 210 -21.67 -1.08 18.71
CA LEU A 210 -21.20 -2.39 19.17
C LEU A 210 -19.87 -2.23 19.91
N ALA A 211 -19.70 -2.97 21.02
CA ALA A 211 -18.42 -3.01 21.73
C ALA A 211 -17.46 -3.96 21.04
N PHE A 212 -16.27 -3.46 20.69
CA PHE A 212 -15.17 -4.29 20.21
C PHE A 212 -14.34 -4.80 21.40
N ASP A 213 -14.33 -6.11 21.60
CA ASP A 213 -13.51 -6.80 22.61
C ASP A 213 -12.42 -7.59 21.92
N GLU A 214 -11.15 -7.23 22.15
CA GLU A 214 -10.00 -7.88 21.49
C GLU A 214 -9.92 -9.37 21.81
N THR A 215 -10.26 -9.78 23.02
CA THR A 215 -10.17 -11.19 23.41
C THR A 215 -11.21 -12.07 22.70
N ARG A 216 -12.29 -11.46 22.25
CA ARG A 216 -13.42 -12.12 21.61
C ARG A 216 -13.45 -11.94 20.10
N HIS A 217 -13.02 -10.77 19.61
CA HIS A 217 -13.22 -10.38 18.22
C HIS A 217 -11.92 -10.30 17.41
N LEU A 218 -10.74 -10.64 18.00
CA LEU A 218 -9.47 -10.58 17.32
C LEU A 218 -8.63 -11.84 17.54
N LEU A 219 -8.20 -12.45 16.44
CA LEU A 219 -7.13 -13.44 16.42
C LEU A 219 -5.91 -12.82 15.75
N THR A 220 -4.79 -12.78 16.45
CA THR A 220 -3.53 -12.26 15.91
C THR A 220 -2.71 -13.42 15.34
N ALA A 221 -2.59 -13.44 14.00
CA ALA A 221 -1.75 -14.39 13.30
C ALA A 221 -0.27 -14.02 13.42
N PRO A 222 0.64 -15.02 13.49
CA PRO A 222 2.09 -14.76 13.63
C PRO A 222 2.68 -14.17 12.34
N ASP A 223 2.11 -14.48 11.19
CA ASP A 223 2.54 -14.05 9.87
C ASP A 223 1.36 -13.94 8.89
N PHE A 224 1.64 -13.58 7.63
CA PHE A 224 0.63 -13.48 6.56
C PHE A 224 0.42 -14.80 5.79
N SER A 225 0.96 -15.93 6.27
CA SER A 225 0.86 -17.21 5.56
C SER A 225 -0.50 -17.87 5.73
N ALA A 226 -0.88 -18.67 4.73
CA ALA A 226 -2.08 -19.53 4.81
C ALA A 226 -1.95 -20.57 5.93
N ARG A 227 -0.75 -21.15 6.11
CA ARG A 227 -0.49 -22.15 7.14
C ARG A 227 -0.66 -21.60 8.55
N GLY A 228 -0.14 -20.39 8.82
CA GLY A 228 -0.28 -19.73 10.13
C GLY A 228 -1.74 -19.43 10.46
N SER A 229 -2.49 -18.95 9.48
CA SER A 229 -3.92 -18.65 9.63
C SER A 229 -4.76 -19.91 9.77
N GLU A 230 -4.49 -20.99 8.98
CA GLU A 230 -5.16 -22.28 9.11
C GLU A 230 -5.01 -22.84 10.53
N ALA A 231 -3.77 -22.91 11.04
CA ALA A 231 -3.51 -23.41 12.38
C ALA A 231 -4.20 -22.60 13.48
N LEU A 232 -4.21 -21.26 13.31
CA LEU A 232 -4.85 -20.35 14.26
C LEU A 232 -6.37 -20.52 14.30
N VAL A 233 -7.01 -20.60 13.13
CA VAL A 233 -8.46 -20.79 13.02
C VAL A 233 -8.87 -22.19 13.50
N THR A 234 -8.12 -23.24 13.14
CA THR A 234 -8.38 -24.59 13.63
C THR A 234 -8.37 -24.65 15.16
N ARG A 235 -7.34 -24.08 15.80
CA ARG A 235 -7.26 -24.03 17.26
C ARG A 235 -8.43 -23.26 17.87
N PHE A 236 -8.79 -22.12 17.28
CA PHE A 236 -9.95 -21.33 17.76
C PHE A 236 -11.24 -22.16 17.72
N LEU A 237 -11.46 -22.95 16.65
CA LEU A 237 -12.65 -23.80 16.51
C LEU A 237 -12.67 -24.97 17.52
N GLU A 238 -11.50 -25.54 17.84
CA GLU A 238 -11.37 -26.61 18.86
C GLU A 238 -11.67 -26.09 20.28
N GLU A 239 -11.29 -24.85 20.57
CA GLU A 239 -11.46 -24.21 21.88
C GLU A 239 -12.84 -23.54 22.05
N THR A 240 -13.61 -23.33 20.96
CA THR A 240 -14.86 -22.56 20.96
C THR A 240 -16.09 -23.47 20.79
N PRO A 241 -17.05 -23.44 21.72
CA PRO A 241 -18.31 -24.18 21.55
C PRO A 241 -19.06 -23.74 20.29
N ALA A 242 -19.73 -24.67 19.59
CA ALA A 242 -20.46 -24.39 18.36
C ALA A 242 -21.49 -23.23 18.47
N ALA A 243 -22.13 -23.11 19.62
CA ALA A 243 -23.10 -22.03 19.89
C ALA A 243 -22.45 -20.63 20.04
N ALA A 244 -21.13 -20.56 20.23
CA ALA A 244 -20.37 -19.32 20.40
C ALA A 244 -19.56 -18.92 19.17
N LEU A 245 -19.67 -19.68 18.07
CA LEU A 245 -18.96 -19.39 16.83
C LEU A 245 -19.46 -18.07 16.21
N PRO A 246 -18.55 -17.26 15.64
CA PRO A 246 -18.92 -16.01 14.98
C PRO A 246 -19.70 -16.28 13.70
N GLY A 247 -20.57 -15.36 13.32
CA GLY A 247 -21.31 -15.45 12.06
C GLY A 247 -20.46 -15.12 10.83
N ALA A 248 -19.34 -14.43 11.02
CA ALA A 248 -18.40 -14.04 9.95
C ALA A 248 -16.95 -13.93 10.44
N LEU A 249 -16.01 -14.22 9.54
CA LEU A 249 -14.59 -13.90 9.66
C LEU A 249 -14.24 -12.75 8.73
N LEU A 250 -13.52 -11.74 9.25
CA LEU A 250 -12.82 -10.73 8.45
C LEU A 250 -11.32 -10.98 8.52
N VAL A 251 -10.71 -11.30 7.39
CA VAL A 251 -9.32 -11.74 7.33
C VAL A 251 -8.44 -10.70 6.65
N GLY A 252 -7.31 -10.37 7.27
CA GLY A 252 -6.44 -9.25 6.90
C GLY A 252 -5.63 -9.38 5.62
N GLY A 253 -5.80 -10.47 4.86
CA GLY A 253 -5.13 -10.70 3.57
C GLY A 253 -5.53 -12.01 2.94
N ASP A 254 -5.41 -12.14 1.62
CA ASP A 254 -5.95 -13.29 0.87
C ASP A 254 -5.26 -14.62 1.18
N PHE A 255 -3.93 -14.64 1.39
CA PHE A 255 -3.26 -15.87 1.81
C PHE A 255 -3.75 -16.34 3.19
N MET A 256 -3.92 -15.40 4.12
CA MET A 256 -4.50 -15.70 5.42
C MET A 256 -5.94 -16.19 5.28
N ALA A 257 -6.73 -15.59 4.36
CA ALA A 257 -8.10 -16.00 4.11
C ALA A 257 -8.19 -17.41 3.52
N ALA A 258 -7.27 -17.77 2.63
CA ALA A 258 -7.16 -19.15 2.13
C ALA A 258 -6.94 -20.16 3.27
N GLY A 259 -6.03 -19.86 4.21
CA GLY A 259 -5.81 -20.66 5.39
C GLY A 259 -7.02 -20.73 6.31
N ALA A 260 -7.68 -19.60 6.56
CA ALA A 260 -8.88 -19.53 7.37
C ALA A 260 -10.02 -20.39 6.79
N VAL A 261 -10.28 -20.28 5.48
CA VAL A 261 -11.28 -21.10 4.77
C VAL A 261 -10.96 -22.60 4.92
N LYS A 262 -9.69 -22.97 4.75
CA LYS A 262 -9.26 -24.35 4.90
C LYS A 262 -9.43 -24.87 6.33
N GLY A 263 -9.13 -24.05 7.34
CA GLY A 263 -9.39 -24.40 8.74
C GLY A 263 -10.89 -24.64 9.02
N LEU A 264 -11.77 -23.81 8.45
CA LEU A 264 -13.22 -23.99 8.54
C LEU A 264 -13.65 -25.30 7.86
N GLN A 265 -13.19 -25.58 6.64
CA GLN A 265 -13.52 -26.78 5.88
C GLN A 265 -13.06 -28.06 6.60
N ASN A 266 -11.85 -28.07 7.18
CA ASN A 266 -11.34 -29.20 7.97
C ASN A 266 -12.21 -29.49 9.20
N ALA A 267 -12.86 -28.46 9.77
CA ALA A 267 -13.83 -28.60 10.86
C ALA A 267 -15.26 -28.94 10.37
N GLY A 268 -15.46 -29.14 9.07
CA GLY A 268 -16.76 -29.46 8.47
C GLY A 268 -17.70 -28.26 8.32
N LEU A 269 -17.19 -27.03 8.46
CA LEU A 269 -17.96 -25.79 8.32
C LEU A 269 -17.90 -25.27 6.87
N ARG A 270 -19.06 -24.89 6.36
CA ARG A 270 -19.22 -24.42 4.96
C ARG A 270 -19.21 -22.89 4.90
N VAL A 271 -18.52 -22.37 3.89
CA VAL A 271 -18.52 -20.93 3.56
C VAL A 271 -19.41 -20.74 2.34
N PRO A 272 -20.39 -19.83 2.38
CA PRO A 272 -20.80 -18.93 3.48
C PRO A 272 -21.91 -19.50 4.37
N GLN A 273 -22.34 -20.79 4.17
CA GLN A 273 -23.57 -21.32 4.75
C GLN A 273 -23.53 -21.35 6.29
N ASP A 274 -22.41 -21.76 6.85
CA ASP A 274 -22.22 -21.81 8.31
C ASP A 274 -21.52 -20.57 8.83
N ILE A 275 -20.41 -20.16 8.21
CA ILE A 275 -19.66 -18.93 8.54
C ILE A 275 -19.33 -18.17 7.25
N SER A 276 -19.63 -16.87 7.20
CA SER A 276 -19.20 -15.97 6.13
C SER A 276 -17.71 -15.66 6.25
N VAL A 277 -17.01 -15.52 5.14
CA VAL A 277 -15.59 -15.09 5.12
C VAL A 277 -15.41 -13.92 4.18
N MET A 278 -14.79 -12.85 4.67
CA MET A 278 -14.41 -11.69 3.88
C MET A 278 -12.92 -11.46 4.01
N SER A 279 -12.25 -11.10 2.91
CA SER A 279 -10.82 -10.79 2.94
C SER A 279 -10.53 -9.32 2.62
N ILE A 280 -9.28 -8.94 2.78
CA ILE A 280 -8.71 -7.70 2.29
C ILE A 280 -7.58 -8.08 1.33
N ASP A 281 -7.42 -7.32 0.24
CA ASP A 281 -6.45 -7.35 -0.86
C ASP A 281 -7.05 -7.78 -2.21
N ALA A 282 -7.96 -8.75 -2.29
CA ALA A 282 -8.69 -9.20 -3.49
C ALA A 282 -7.77 -9.65 -4.64
N PHE A 283 -6.81 -10.54 -4.37
CA PHE A 283 -5.93 -11.11 -5.39
C PHE A 283 -6.61 -12.14 -6.28
N ASN A 284 -7.78 -12.66 -5.89
CA ASN A 284 -8.40 -13.78 -6.57
C ASN A 284 -7.46 -14.98 -6.73
N LEU A 285 -6.82 -15.36 -5.65
CA LEU A 285 -5.97 -16.54 -5.68
C LEU A 285 -6.80 -17.74 -6.09
N ALA A 286 -6.47 -18.35 -7.22
CA ALA A 286 -7.09 -19.60 -7.67
C ALA A 286 -6.98 -20.73 -6.62
N ALA A 287 -6.08 -20.57 -5.65
CA ALA A 287 -5.91 -21.49 -4.52
C ALA A 287 -7.02 -21.41 -3.46
N ILE A 288 -7.93 -20.41 -3.55
CA ILE A 288 -9.13 -20.31 -2.70
C ILE A 288 -10.34 -20.85 -3.50
N GLU A 289 -10.17 -21.98 -4.09
CA GLU A 289 -10.82 -22.40 -5.34
C GLU A 289 -12.31 -22.72 -5.23
N ASP A 290 -12.82 -23.05 -4.07
CA ASP A 290 -14.20 -23.52 -3.95
C ASP A 290 -15.21 -22.39 -3.68
N VAL A 291 -14.76 -21.25 -3.15
CA VAL A 291 -15.63 -20.11 -2.82
C VAL A 291 -14.96 -18.78 -3.16
N PRO A 292 -15.43 -18.08 -4.21
CA PRO A 292 -14.94 -16.74 -4.52
C PRO A 292 -15.12 -15.78 -3.35
N LEU A 293 -14.04 -15.22 -2.82
CA LEU A 293 -14.09 -14.39 -1.63
C LEU A 293 -14.56 -12.95 -1.95
N THR A 294 -15.56 -12.49 -1.22
CA THR A 294 -15.85 -11.07 -1.06
C THR A 294 -14.67 -10.39 -0.38
N ALA A 295 -14.20 -9.27 -0.92
CA ALA A 295 -13.02 -8.60 -0.39
C ALA A 295 -13.04 -7.09 -0.62
N VAL A 296 -12.23 -6.35 0.12
CA VAL A 296 -11.85 -4.99 -0.26
C VAL A 296 -10.58 -5.07 -1.10
N HIS A 297 -10.69 -4.72 -2.38
CA HIS A 297 -9.56 -4.61 -3.29
C HIS A 297 -8.67 -3.43 -2.90
N VAL A 298 -7.38 -3.69 -2.71
CA VAL A 298 -6.36 -2.67 -2.47
C VAL A 298 -5.69 -2.28 -3.79
N PRO A 299 -5.61 -0.97 -4.14
CA PRO A 299 -5.15 -0.51 -5.46
C PRO A 299 -3.62 -0.58 -5.61
N ARG A 300 -3.03 -1.77 -5.50
CA ARG A 300 -1.58 -2.02 -5.53
C ARG A 300 -0.90 -1.60 -6.83
N ASP A 301 -1.60 -1.71 -7.95
CA ASP A 301 -1.06 -1.29 -9.24
C ASP A 301 -0.93 0.24 -9.31
N ALA A 302 -1.87 0.98 -8.72
CA ALA A 302 -1.79 2.43 -8.60
C ALA A 302 -0.69 2.89 -7.63
N LEU A 303 -0.31 2.09 -6.63
CA LEU A 303 0.75 2.47 -5.68
C LEU A 303 2.08 2.77 -6.38
N GLY A 304 2.48 1.93 -7.32
CA GLY A 304 3.73 2.13 -8.05
C GLY A 304 3.66 3.30 -9.02
N GLU A 305 2.56 3.44 -9.74
CA GLU A 305 2.31 4.54 -10.66
C GLU A 305 2.33 5.90 -9.92
N GLU A 306 1.57 6.03 -8.84
CA GLU A 306 1.49 7.25 -8.04
C GLU A 306 2.82 7.58 -7.33
N ALA A 307 3.59 6.57 -6.92
CA ALA A 307 4.91 6.79 -6.34
C ALA A 307 5.90 7.36 -7.36
N VAL A 308 5.86 6.89 -8.61
CA VAL A 308 6.67 7.46 -9.70
C VAL A 308 6.24 8.88 -10.03
N LEU A 309 4.93 9.16 -10.07
CA LEU A 309 4.40 10.52 -10.26
C LEU A 309 4.80 11.45 -9.11
N MET A 310 4.70 10.99 -7.87
CA MET A 310 5.12 11.74 -6.69
C MET A 310 6.62 12.02 -6.72
N LEU A 311 7.45 11.05 -7.13
CA LEU A 311 8.87 11.25 -7.31
C LEU A 311 9.15 12.31 -8.38
N GLN A 312 8.45 12.28 -9.50
CA GLN A 312 8.54 13.31 -10.55
C GLN A 312 8.20 14.70 -10.00
N GLN A 313 7.13 14.83 -9.22
CA GLN A 313 6.77 16.10 -8.57
C GLN A 313 7.89 16.61 -7.64
N ARG A 314 8.51 15.72 -6.87
CA ARG A 314 9.65 16.07 -5.98
C ARG A 314 10.87 16.52 -6.75
N LEU A 315 11.13 15.95 -7.93
CA LEU A 315 12.24 16.36 -8.81
C LEU A 315 12.00 17.78 -9.38
N ILE A 316 10.76 18.08 -9.75
CA ILE A 316 10.37 19.38 -10.32
C ILE A 316 10.28 20.45 -9.23
N ARG A 317 9.63 20.12 -8.10
CA ARG A 317 9.33 21.04 -6.98
C ARG A 317 9.91 20.51 -5.66
N PRO A 318 11.24 20.47 -5.47
CA PRO A 318 11.85 19.88 -4.27
C PRO A 318 11.48 20.59 -2.96
N GLN A 319 11.03 21.85 -3.04
CA GLN A 319 10.58 22.63 -1.89
C GLN A 319 9.05 22.58 -1.68
N ALA A 320 8.31 21.82 -2.48
CA ALA A 320 6.88 21.65 -2.25
C ALA A 320 6.61 20.98 -0.90
N ALA A 321 5.46 21.23 -0.32
CA ALA A 321 5.05 20.56 0.92
C ALA A 321 5.15 19.06 0.79
N VAL A 322 5.59 18.42 1.87
CA VAL A 322 5.61 16.95 1.96
C VAL A 322 4.22 16.47 2.35
N GLY A 323 3.72 15.46 1.66
CA GLY A 323 2.40 14.91 1.90
C GLY A 323 2.37 13.40 1.76
N THR A 324 1.27 12.81 2.21
CA THR A 324 0.96 11.40 2.01
C THR A 324 -0.28 11.30 1.13
N LEU A 325 -0.17 10.58 0.02
CA LEU A 325 -1.31 10.22 -0.82
C LEU A 325 -1.90 8.91 -0.31
N LEU A 326 -3.17 8.96 0.09
CA LEU A 326 -3.95 7.80 0.52
C LEU A 326 -4.80 7.30 -0.66
N LEU A 327 -4.68 6.04 -1.02
CA LEU A 327 -5.45 5.40 -2.09
C LEU A 327 -6.58 4.58 -1.50
N ASN A 328 -7.80 4.85 -1.92
CA ASN A 328 -8.98 4.14 -1.47
C ASN A 328 -9.04 2.72 -2.01
N GLY A 329 -9.55 1.78 -1.20
CA GLY A 329 -9.93 0.46 -1.65
C GLY A 329 -11.32 0.46 -2.29
N THR A 330 -11.62 -0.59 -3.05
CA THR A 330 -12.96 -0.84 -3.63
C THR A 330 -13.51 -2.18 -3.17
N LEU A 331 -14.80 -2.22 -2.84
CA LEU A 331 -15.47 -3.44 -2.43
C LEU A 331 -15.73 -4.33 -3.67
N ASP A 332 -15.26 -5.58 -3.62
CA ASP A 332 -15.50 -6.64 -4.60
C ASP A 332 -16.40 -7.70 -3.95
N VAL A 333 -17.69 -7.64 -4.27
CA VAL A 333 -18.72 -8.51 -3.69
C VAL A 333 -18.81 -9.81 -4.48
N ARG A 334 -18.64 -10.93 -3.77
CA ARG A 334 -18.72 -12.30 -4.31
C ARG A 334 -19.58 -13.19 -3.42
N GLU A 335 -19.33 -14.49 -3.42
CA GLU A 335 -20.22 -15.52 -2.89
C GLU A 335 -19.94 -15.89 -1.42
N SER A 336 -18.81 -15.46 -0.85
CA SER A 336 -18.34 -15.90 0.48
C SER A 336 -19.01 -15.22 1.67
N VAL A 337 -19.88 -14.23 1.44
CA VAL A 337 -20.62 -13.53 2.49
C VAL A 337 -22.12 -13.65 2.24
N ARG A 338 -22.82 -14.31 3.17
CA ARG A 338 -24.28 -14.40 3.13
C ARG A 338 -24.96 -13.26 3.88
N ARG A 339 -26.14 -12.90 3.45
CA ARG A 339 -27.01 -11.98 4.22
C ARG A 339 -27.67 -12.72 5.37
N VAL A 340 -27.52 -12.19 6.57
CA VAL A 340 -28.23 -12.65 7.76
C VAL A 340 -29.53 -11.86 7.91
N ARG A 341 -30.69 -12.53 7.88
CA ARG A 341 -31.97 -11.87 8.15
C ARG A 341 -32.08 -11.66 9.66
N PRO A 342 -32.49 -10.48 10.14
CA PRO A 342 -32.79 -10.30 11.55
C PRO A 342 -33.87 -11.33 11.93
N GLY A 343 -33.58 -12.14 12.94
CA GLY A 343 -34.57 -13.08 13.49
C GLY A 343 -35.85 -12.30 13.82
N ARG A 344 -37.02 -12.89 13.55
CA ARG A 344 -38.32 -12.33 13.99
C ARG A 344 -38.43 -12.34 15.52
N GLY A 345 -37.65 -11.48 16.19
CA GLY A 345 -37.57 -11.52 17.66
C GLY A 345 -36.96 -10.32 18.35
N SER A 346 -36.86 -9.16 17.71
CA SER A 346 -36.62 -7.90 18.41
C SER A 346 -37.67 -6.88 17.95
N ALA A 347 -38.86 -6.98 18.53
CA ALA A 347 -39.85 -5.93 18.41
C ALA A 347 -39.25 -4.61 18.94
N SER A 348 -39.25 -3.60 18.07
CA SER A 348 -39.03 -2.21 18.42
C SER A 348 -39.76 -1.85 19.70
N VAL A 349 -39.04 -1.44 20.74
CA VAL A 349 -39.62 -0.61 21.79
C VAL A 349 -39.85 0.74 21.11
N GLN A 350 -41.09 0.91 20.61
CA GLN A 350 -41.66 2.23 20.32
C GLN A 350 -41.58 3.05 21.61
N ARG A 351 -40.77 4.06 21.62
CA ARG A 351 -40.92 5.17 22.55
C ARG A 351 -42.11 5.99 22.03
N ASP A 352 -43.30 5.63 22.50
CA ASP A 352 -44.46 6.52 22.42
C ASP A 352 -44.16 7.79 23.20
N GLY A 353 -44.49 8.89 22.55
CA GLY A 353 -44.20 10.22 22.96
C GLY A 353 -44.86 10.65 24.28
N LEU A 354 -44.32 11.68 24.83
CA LEU A 354 -44.94 12.61 25.73
C LEU A 354 -44.46 13.98 25.31
N TYR A 355 -45.30 14.63 24.52
CA TYR A 355 -45.45 16.08 24.51
C TYR A 355 -46.86 16.36 25.03
N ASP A 356 -46.92 16.94 26.19
CA ASP A 356 -47.91 17.90 26.68
C ASP A 356 -47.16 19.13 27.18
#